data_c88d79c1de36ac0a4c1c7db59e8bf0b8
#
_entry.id   c88d79c1de36ac0a4c1c7db59e8bf0b8
#
_cell.length_a   1.000
_cell.length_b   1.000
_cell.length_c   1.000
_cell.angle_alpha   90.00
_cell.angle_beta   90.00
_cell.angle_gamma   90.00
#
_symmetry.space_group_name_H-M   'P 1'
#
loop_
_entity.id
_entity.type
_entity.pdbx_description
1 polymer ?
#
loop_
_entity_poly.entity_id
_entity_poly.type
_entity_poly.pdbx_seq_one_letter_code
_entity_poly.pdbx_strand_id
1 'polypeptide(L)'
;DNCRVIRLRTFSKAYGLAGMRVGYAIGNEELIAEFNKVRNHFGLGRLSQIAALAAVKDQKHLNNVQQQVQESLQRIQQIALDNQLKPLPTASNFLTIDCGLDGDYAIAVMKGLIERGVFVRMPGVAPLNRCIRITAGLPIELDFLEETLPEVLKSI
;
A
#
# COMPACT_ATOMS: atom_id res chain seq x y z
N ASP A 1 -24.35 -7.68 -12.96
CA ASP A 1 -23.28 -6.91 -13.62
C ASP A 1 -23.75 -5.49 -13.83
N ASN A 2 -23.01 -4.52 -13.25
CA ASN A 2 -23.33 -3.10 -13.43
C ASN A 2 -22.57 -2.59 -14.65
N CYS A 3 -23.27 -2.31 -15.75
CA CYS A 3 -22.69 -1.84 -17.01
C CYS A 3 -21.99 -0.46 -16.90
N ARG A 4 -22.10 0.23 -15.76
CA ARG A 4 -21.48 1.54 -15.48
C ARG A 4 -20.22 1.45 -14.62
N VAL A 5 -19.76 0.24 -14.27
CA VAL A 5 -18.60 0.05 -13.38
C VAL A 5 -17.42 -0.51 -14.17
N ILE A 6 -16.28 0.16 -14.05
CA ILE A 6 -14.99 -0.31 -14.53
C ILE A 6 -14.10 -0.59 -13.33
N ARG A 7 -13.59 -1.81 -13.21
CA ARG A 7 -12.66 -2.22 -12.18
C ARG A 7 -11.24 -2.18 -12.73
N LEU A 8 -10.42 -1.29 -12.17
CA LEU A 8 -9.00 -1.18 -12.53
C LEU A 8 -8.14 -2.06 -11.62
N ARG A 9 -7.15 -2.73 -12.21
CA ARG A 9 -6.15 -3.53 -11.51
C ARG A 9 -4.75 -3.17 -11.99
N THR A 10 -3.78 -3.28 -11.10
CA THR A 10 -2.38 -2.96 -11.39
C THR A 10 -1.47 -4.15 -11.10
N PHE A 11 -0.40 -4.26 -11.86
CA PHE A 11 0.69 -5.20 -11.59
C PHE A 11 1.80 -4.59 -10.71
N SER A 12 1.65 -3.32 -10.30
CA SER A 12 2.68 -2.56 -9.59
C SER A 12 2.89 -2.97 -8.12
N LYS A 13 1.99 -3.74 -7.51
CA LYS A 13 2.03 -4.12 -6.08
C LYS A 13 2.31 -5.62 -5.93
N ALA A 14 1.29 -6.42 -5.70
CA ALA A 14 1.43 -7.85 -5.40
C ALA A 14 2.20 -8.67 -6.45
N TYR A 15 2.20 -8.23 -7.69
CA TYR A 15 2.97 -8.86 -8.77
C TYR A 15 4.41 -8.34 -8.91
N GLY A 16 4.84 -7.32 -8.15
CA GLY A 16 6.19 -6.78 -8.18
C GLY A 16 6.59 -6.06 -9.48
N LEU A 17 5.67 -5.74 -10.37
CA LEU A 17 5.94 -5.22 -11.71
C LEU A 17 5.73 -3.69 -11.84
N ALA A 18 6.05 -2.92 -10.79
CA ALA A 18 5.87 -1.47 -10.79
C ALA A 18 6.61 -0.77 -11.96
N GLY A 19 7.82 -1.22 -12.29
CA GLY A 19 8.64 -0.68 -13.38
C GLY A 19 8.10 -0.99 -14.77
N MET A 20 7.27 -2.02 -14.92
CA MET A 20 6.70 -2.42 -16.22
C MET A 20 5.52 -1.54 -16.68
N ARG A 21 5.02 -0.66 -15.82
CA ARG A 21 3.93 0.29 -16.11
C ARG A 21 2.71 -0.35 -16.77
N VAL A 22 2.24 -1.47 -16.23
CA VAL A 22 1.13 -2.26 -16.77
C VAL A 22 0.02 -2.46 -15.75
N GLY A 23 -1.19 -2.45 -16.23
CA GLY A 23 -2.42 -2.74 -15.50
C GLY A 23 -3.51 -3.21 -16.45
N TYR A 24 -4.68 -3.53 -15.93
CA TYR A 24 -5.81 -3.93 -16.75
C TYR A 24 -7.13 -3.39 -16.17
N ALA A 25 -8.12 -3.33 -17.06
CA ALA A 25 -9.48 -2.93 -16.72
C ALA A 25 -10.43 -4.11 -16.97
N ILE A 26 -11.42 -4.26 -16.10
CA ILE A 26 -12.49 -5.23 -16.22
C ILE A 26 -13.81 -4.45 -16.17
N GLY A 27 -14.67 -4.65 -17.15
CA GLY A 27 -15.97 -4.00 -17.21
C GLY A 27 -16.81 -4.51 -18.36
N ASN A 28 -17.95 -3.85 -18.58
CA ASN A 28 -18.80 -4.12 -19.74
C ASN A 28 -18.01 -3.88 -21.04
N GLU A 29 -18.23 -4.72 -22.04
CA GLU A 29 -17.48 -4.70 -23.31
C GLU A 29 -17.55 -3.34 -24.01
N GLU A 30 -18.73 -2.72 -24.06
CA GLU A 30 -18.93 -1.40 -24.67
C GLU A 30 -18.10 -0.32 -23.97
N LEU A 31 -18.07 -0.31 -22.62
CA LEU A 31 -17.24 0.62 -21.86
C LEU A 31 -15.74 0.38 -22.06
N ILE A 32 -15.31 -0.87 -22.09
CA ILE A 32 -13.91 -1.21 -22.34
C ILE A 32 -13.49 -0.81 -23.76
N ALA A 33 -14.37 -0.96 -24.74
CA ALA A 33 -14.10 -0.54 -26.11
C ALA A 33 -13.84 0.98 -26.24
N GLU A 34 -14.45 1.81 -25.38
CA GLU A 34 -14.22 3.26 -25.36
C GLU A 34 -12.76 3.65 -25.04
N PHE A 35 -12.02 2.80 -24.32
CA PHE A 35 -10.58 3.04 -24.10
C PHE A 35 -9.79 3.10 -25.41
N ASN A 36 -10.23 2.41 -26.46
CA ASN A 36 -9.56 2.45 -27.76
C ASN A 36 -9.60 3.83 -28.42
N LYS A 37 -10.55 4.70 -28.04
CA LYS A 37 -10.65 6.08 -28.56
C LYS A 37 -9.62 7.03 -27.95
N VAL A 38 -9.13 6.72 -26.75
CA VAL A 38 -8.28 7.64 -25.96
C VAL A 38 -6.91 7.05 -25.60
N ARG A 39 -6.72 5.72 -25.68
CA ARG A 39 -5.44 5.10 -25.34
C ARG A 39 -4.37 5.40 -26.40
N ASN A 40 -3.13 5.49 -25.96
CA ASN A 40 -2.01 5.47 -26.88
C ASN A 40 -1.90 4.07 -27.52
N HIS A 41 -1.92 3.98 -28.86
CA HIS A 41 -1.88 2.73 -29.60
C HIS A 41 -0.64 1.88 -29.29
N PHE A 42 0.51 2.50 -29.03
CA PHE A 42 1.76 1.84 -28.73
C PHE A 42 2.21 2.05 -27.27
N GLY A 43 1.27 2.44 -26.38
CA GLY A 43 1.55 2.79 -24.99
C GLY A 43 2.02 1.62 -24.12
N LEU A 44 1.78 0.36 -24.54
CA LEU A 44 2.15 -0.85 -23.79
C LEU A 44 3.23 -1.64 -24.53
N GLY A 45 4.45 -1.61 -23.99
CA GLY A 45 5.60 -2.30 -24.57
C GLY A 45 5.44 -3.84 -24.54
N ARG A 46 6.08 -4.53 -25.47
CA ARG A 46 6.02 -6.00 -25.60
C ARG A 46 6.53 -6.71 -24.33
N LEU A 47 7.59 -6.21 -23.72
CA LEU A 47 8.14 -6.77 -22.48
C LEU A 47 7.14 -6.67 -21.32
N SER A 48 6.42 -5.56 -21.20
CA SER A 48 5.37 -5.37 -20.17
C SER A 48 4.24 -6.38 -20.36
N GLN A 49 3.85 -6.67 -21.60
CA GLN A 49 2.80 -7.65 -21.89
C GLN A 49 3.25 -9.08 -21.53
N ILE A 50 4.48 -9.46 -21.89
CA ILE A 50 5.05 -10.78 -21.58
C ILE A 50 5.18 -10.94 -20.05
N ALA A 51 5.72 -9.93 -19.35
CA ALA A 51 5.86 -9.95 -17.92
C ALA A 51 4.51 -10.05 -17.20
N ALA A 52 3.51 -9.28 -17.64
CA ALA A 52 2.15 -9.36 -17.08
C ALA A 52 1.51 -10.74 -17.28
N LEU A 53 1.66 -11.33 -18.46
CA LEU A 53 1.15 -12.67 -18.75
C LEU A 53 1.81 -13.74 -17.87
N ALA A 54 3.12 -13.67 -17.69
CA ALA A 54 3.86 -14.57 -16.80
C ALA A 54 3.38 -14.42 -15.35
N ALA A 55 3.26 -13.17 -14.87
CA ALA A 55 2.82 -12.86 -13.51
C ALA A 55 1.38 -13.35 -13.22
N VAL A 56 0.46 -13.16 -14.14
CA VAL A 56 -0.92 -13.67 -13.99
C VAL A 56 -0.97 -15.20 -13.90
N LYS A 57 -0.06 -15.89 -14.57
CA LYS A 57 0.01 -17.37 -14.52
C LYS A 57 0.63 -17.87 -13.21
N ASP A 58 1.44 -17.08 -12.54
CA ASP A 58 2.09 -17.46 -11.28
C ASP A 58 1.20 -17.17 -10.07
N GLN A 59 0.14 -17.95 -9.94
CA GLN A 59 -0.80 -17.85 -8.84
C GLN A 59 -0.16 -18.25 -7.49
N LYS A 60 0.84 -19.12 -7.52
CA LYS A 60 1.55 -19.54 -6.29
C LYS A 60 2.30 -18.34 -5.68
N HIS A 61 3.04 -17.60 -6.51
CA HIS A 61 3.72 -16.38 -6.06
C HIS A 61 2.71 -15.33 -5.54
N LEU A 62 1.63 -15.09 -6.27
CA LEU A 62 0.61 -14.13 -5.86
C LEU A 62 0.01 -14.46 -4.49
N ASN A 63 -0.39 -15.72 -4.28
CA ASN A 63 -0.96 -16.17 -3.00
C ASN A 63 0.05 -16.03 -1.85
N ASN A 64 1.32 -16.38 -2.08
CA ASN A 64 2.37 -16.23 -1.08
C ASN A 64 2.59 -14.76 -0.70
N VAL A 65 2.66 -13.85 -1.68
CA VAL A 65 2.82 -12.41 -1.42
C VAL A 65 1.60 -11.86 -0.67
N GLN A 66 0.39 -12.27 -1.02
CA GLN A 66 -0.82 -11.84 -0.31
C GLN A 66 -0.81 -12.28 1.16
N GLN A 67 -0.38 -13.51 1.43
CA GLN A 67 -0.24 -14.02 2.79
C GLN A 67 0.80 -13.22 3.58
N GLN A 68 2.00 -13.01 3.02
CA GLN A 68 3.05 -12.22 3.67
C GLN A 68 2.61 -10.79 3.97
N VAL A 69 1.89 -10.15 3.05
CA VAL A 69 1.33 -8.80 3.27
C VAL A 69 0.32 -8.83 4.42
N GLN A 70 -0.54 -9.82 4.48
CA GLN A 70 -1.53 -9.95 5.55
C GLN A 70 -0.86 -10.14 6.92
N GLU A 71 0.13 -11.03 7.02
CA GLU A 71 0.91 -11.27 8.24
C GLU A 71 1.63 -10.00 8.70
N SER A 72 2.26 -9.29 7.75
CA SER A 72 2.93 -8.02 8.02
C SER A 72 1.96 -6.95 8.55
N LEU A 73 0.79 -6.80 7.93
CA LEU A 73 -0.21 -5.84 8.37
C LEU A 73 -0.78 -6.17 9.74
N GLN A 74 -0.97 -7.44 10.06
CA GLN A 74 -1.39 -7.89 11.40
C GLN A 74 -0.33 -7.52 12.45
N ARG A 75 0.95 -7.72 12.14
CA ARG A 75 2.04 -7.34 13.05
C ARG A 75 2.12 -5.82 13.24
N ILE A 76 2.02 -5.02 12.17
CA ILE A 76 1.98 -3.55 12.27
C ILE A 76 0.78 -3.10 13.12
N GLN A 77 -0.37 -3.74 12.97
CA GLN A 77 -1.55 -3.48 13.78
C GLN A 77 -1.28 -3.76 15.26
N GLN A 78 -0.63 -4.87 15.59
CA GLN A 78 -0.29 -5.21 16.97
C GLN A 78 0.71 -4.21 17.55
N ILE A 79 1.77 -3.86 16.81
CA ILE A 79 2.74 -2.83 17.22
C ILE A 79 2.03 -1.50 17.54
N ALA A 80 1.07 -1.08 16.70
CA ALA A 80 0.31 0.13 16.97
C ALA A 80 -0.52 0.05 18.26
N LEU A 81 -1.21 -1.07 18.49
CA LEU A 81 -2.02 -1.29 19.69
C LEU A 81 -1.19 -1.34 20.97
N ASP A 82 -0.03 -2.00 20.95
CA ASP A 82 0.90 -2.08 22.08
C ASP A 82 1.45 -0.70 22.47
N ASN A 83 1.48 0.22 21.52
CA ASN A 83 1.87 1.62 21.72
C ASN A 83 0.67 2.58 21.89
N GLN A 84 -0.53 2.06 22.19
CA GLN A 84 -1.75 2.83 22.44
C GLN A 84 -2.20 3.71 21.26
N LEU A 85 -1.74 3.41 20.05
CA LEU A 85 -2.19 4.05 18.83
C LEU A 85 -3.40 3.28 18.26
N LYS A 86 -4.18 3.94 17.39
CA LYS A 86 -5.40 3.36 16.83
C LYS A 86 -5.23 2.98 15.37
N PRO A 87 -5.04 1.70 15.01
CA PRO A 87 -5.03 1.26 13.64
C PRO A 87 -6.42 1.37 13.00
N LEU A 88 -6.48 1.83 11.75
CA LEU A 88 -7.71 1.91 10.96
C LEU A 88 -7.86 0.65 10.09
N PRO A 89 -9.09 0.21 9.78
CA PRO A 89 -9.32 -0.93 8.89
C PRO A 89 -8.64 -0.73 7.53
N THR A 90 -8.03 -1.79 7.01
CA THR A 90 -7.36 -1.77 5.70
C THR A 90 -7.71 -3.00 4.86
N ALA A 91 -7.75 -2.80 3.53
CA ALA A 91 -7.81 -3.85 2.52
C ALA A 91 -6.72 -3.62 1.45
N SER A 92 -5.65 -2.92 1.83
CA SER A 92 -4.54 -2.54 0.95
C SER A 92 -3.22 -3.17 1.43
N ASN A 93 -2.10 -2.74 0.88
CA ASN A 93 -0.77 -3.17 1.32
C ASN A 93 -0.13 -2.20 2.33
N PHE A 94 -0.93 -1.39 3.01
CA PHE A 94 -0.47 -0.49 4.07
C PHE A 94 -1.53 -0.36 5.16
N LEU A 95 -1.10 0.02 6.35
CA LEU A 95 -1.96 0.37 7.48
C LEU A 95 -1.88 1.87 7.75
N THR A 96 -3.03 2.49 7.99
CA THR A 96 -3.13 3.86 8.49
C THR A 96 -3.36 3.79 10.00
N ILE A 97 -2.58 4.53 10.78
CA ILE A 97 -2.60 4.53 12.23
C ILE A 97 -2.91 5.96 12.70
N ASP A 98 -4.00 6.13 13.42
CA ASP A 98 -4.34 7.38 14.08
C ASP A 98 -3.44 7.55 15.32
N CYS A 99 -2.70 8.65 15.36
CA CYS A 99 -1.76 8.95 16.45
C CYS A 99 -2.44 9.50 17.72
N GLY A 100 -3.76 9.66 17.70
CA GLY A 100 -4.57 9.98 18.89
C GLY A 100 -4.71 11.48 19.21
N LEU A 101 -3.79 12.33 18.75
CA LEU A 101 -3.81 13.79 18.93
C LEU A 101 -4.08 14.51 17.59
N ASP A 102 -3.42 15.61 17.35
CA ASP A 102 -3.60 16.45 16.16
C ASP A 102 -2.58 16.14 15.04
N GLY A 103 -2.57 16.99 14.00
CA GLY A 103 -1.67 16.85 12.87
C GLY A 103 -0.21 17.18 13.21
N ASP A 104 0.02 18.10 14.13
CA ASP A 104 1.37 18.50 14.55
C ASP A 104 2.05 17.36 15.32
N TYR A 105 1.30 16.67 16.17
CA TYR A 105 1.78 15.46 16.84
C TYR A 105 2.11 14.34 15.83
N ALA A 106 1.22 14.08 14.85
CA ALA A 106 1.49 13.09 13.83
C ALA A 106 2.72 13.43 12.96
N ILE A 107 2.97 14.74 12.71
CA ILE A 107 4.19 15.22 12.06
C ILE A 107 5.42 14.94 12.93
N ALA A 108 5.34 15.15 14.24
CA ALA A 108 6.43 14.87 15.16
C ALA A 108 6.75 13.37 15.20
N VAL A 109 5.73 12.50 15.29
CA VAL A 109 5.90 11.04 15.18
C VAL A 109 6.58 10.66 13.88
N MET A 110 6.08 11.15 12.74
CA MET A 110 6.66 10.86 11.42
C MET A 110 8.12 11.30 11.34
N LYS A 111 8.45 12.52 11.78
CA LYS A 111 9.82 13.02 11.77
C LYS A 111 10.75 12.20 12.67
N GLY A 112 10.32 11.89 13.90
CA GLY A 112 11.09 11.07 14.82
C GLY A 112 11.39 9.66 14.28
N LEU A 113 10.44 9.05 13.55
CA LEU A 113 10.64 7.78 12.86
C LEU A 113 11.64 7.91 11.71
N ILE A 114 11.50 8.93 10.86
CA ILE A 114 12.40 9.19 9.73
C ILE A 114 13.84 9.44 10.20
N GLU A 115 14.04 10.23 11.25
CA GLU A 115 15.35 10.52 11.84
C GLU A 115 16.06 9.26 12.36
N ARG A 116 15.27 8.24 12.73
CA ARG A 116 15.77 6.92 13.14
C ARG A 116 15.81 5.87 12.04
N GLY A 117 15.59 6.29 10.78
CA GLY A 117 15.67 5.40 9.60
C GLY A 117 14.38 4.65 9.25
N VAL A 118 13.27 4.89 9.94
CA VAL A 118 11.96 4.30 9.61
C VAL A 118 11.17 5.26 8.72
N PHE A 119 11.11 4.94 7.42
CA PHE A 119 10.38 5.77 6.46
C PHE A 119 8.87 5.47 6.50
N VAL A 120 8.09 6.43 6.95
CA VAL A 120 6.62 6.39 6.94
C VAL A 120 6.05 7.59 6.18
N ARG A 121 4.78 7.52 5.85
CA ARG A 121 4.05 8.62 5.22
C ARG A 121 2.90 9.06 6.11
N MET A 122 2.36 10.25 5.85
CA MET A 122 1.10 10.69 6.44
C MET A 122 0.17 11.26 5.37
N PRO A 123 -1.15 11.10 5.50
CA PRO A 123 -2.13 11.84 4.72
C PRO A 123 -2.07 13.33 5.11
N GLY A 124 -1.98 14.22 4.11
CA GLY A 124 -1.83 15.66 4.37
C GLY A 124 -3.13 16.43 4.59
N VAL A 125 -4.30 15.77 4.58
CA VAL A 125 -5.62 16.41 4.60
C VAL A 125 -6.48 15.88 5.75
N ALA A 126 -7.13 16.80 6.48
CA ALA A 126 -8.07 16.46 7.55
C ALA A 126 -9.24 15.59 7.01
N PRO A 127 -9.75 14.64 7.80
CA PRO A 127 -9.39 14.35 9.19
C PRO A 127 -8.18 13.39 9.35
N LEU A 128 -7.58 12.93 8.25
CA LEU A 128 -6.49 11.94 8.28
C LEU A 128 -5.10 12.55 8.48
N ASN A 129 -4.98 13.86 8.54
CA ASN A 129 -3.71 14.56 8.80
C ASN A 129 -3.12 14.27 10.21
N ARG A 130 -3.88 13.63 11.10
CA ARG A 130 -3.46 13.14 12.42
C ARG A 130 -2.96 11.69 12.41
N CYS A 131 -2.84 11.09 11.22
CA CYS A 131 -2.47 9.69 11.03
C CYS A 131 -1.10 9.56 10.36
N ILE A 132 -0.39 8.49 10.69
CA ILE A 132 0.75 7.99 9.90
C ILE A 132 0.30 6.77 9.07
N ARG A 133 1.03 6.47 8.01
CA ARG A 133 0.76 5.35 7.11
C ARG A 133 2.01 4.51 6.93
N ILE A 134 1.93 3.24 7.31
CA ILE A 134 3.02 2.27 7.26
C ILE A 134 2.68 1.20 6.22
N THR A 135 3.59 0.96 5.30
CA THR A 135 3.46 -0.09 4.27
C THR A 135 3.91 -1.42 4.86
N ALA A 136 3.26 -2.53 4.45
CA ALA A 136 3.71 -3.88 4.77
C ALA A 136 5.19 -4.05 4.40
N GLY A 137 5.98 -4.52 5.34
CA GLY A 137 7.43 -4.70 5.26
C GLY A 137 7.86 -6.14 5.52
N LEU A 138 9.15 -6.39 5.39
CA LEU A 138 9.78 -7.66 5.75
C LEU A 138 9.84 -7.84 7.29
N PRO A 139 9.95 -9.06 7.81
CA PRO A 139 10.03 -9.29 9.26
C PRO A 139 11.10 -8.45 9.96
N ILE A 140 12.29 -8.35 9.39
CA ILE A 140 13.40 -7.55 9.95
C ILE A 140 13.09 -6.04 9.98
N GLU A 141 12.32 -5.53 9.03
CA GLU A 141 11.89 -4.13 9.01
C GLU A 141 10.83 -3.87 10.09
N LEU A 142 10.01 -4.88 10.38
CA LEU A 142 9.01 -4.82 11.43
C LEU A 142 9.64 -4.97 12.82
N ASP A 143 10.69 -5.76 12.98
CA ASP A 143 11.50 -5.82 14.21
C ASP A 143 12.02 -4.42 14.53
N PHE A 144 12.59 -3.75 13.54
CA PHE A 144 13.12 -2.40 13.68
C PHE A 144 12.04 -1.35 13.99
N LEU A 145 10.86 -1.46 13.38
CA LEU A 145 9.72 -0.60 13.70
C LEU A 145 9.25 -0.80 15.14
N GLU A 146 9.16 -2.05 15.60
CA GLU A 146 8.70 -2.43 16.94
C GLU A 146 9.61 -1.87 18.03
N GLU A 147 10.92 -1.85 17.79
CA GLU A 147 11.90 -1.23 18.70
C GLU A 147 11.85 0.30 18.64
N THR A 148 11.74 0.88 17.45
CA THR A 148 11.88 2.32 17.23
C THR A 148 10.65 3.14 17.64
N LEU A 149 9.44 2.62 17.36
CA LEU A 149 8.20 3.39 17.57
C LEU A 149 8.01 3.83 19.03
N PRO A 150 8.17 2.96 20.05
CA PRO A 150 8.02 3.39 21.45
C PRO A 150 9.07 4.40 21.89
N GLU A 151 10.28 4.37 21.33
CA GLU A 151 11.31 5.36 21.63
C GLU A 151 10.93 6.75 21.11
N VAL A 152 10.40 6.80 19.88
CA VAL A 152 9.90 8.04 19.28
C VAL A 152 8.77 8.61 20.11
N LEU A 153 7.76 7.80 20.46
CA LEU A 153 6.60 8.26 21.22
C LEU A 153 6.94 8.78 22.62
N LYS A 154 8.03 8.30 23.24
CA LYS A 154 8.53 8.79 24.53
C LYS A 154 9.33 10.11 24.41
N SER A 155 9.82 10.43 23.22
CA SER A 155 10.70 11.59 22.99
C SER A 155 9.97 12.86 22.53
N ILE A 156 8.65 12.80 22.32
CA ILE A 156 7.83 13.91 21.81
C ILE A 156 6.71 14.37 22.77
#